data_0ae2057fb2c46eba6fb04f7ac71eb63f
#
_entry.id   0ae2057fb2c46eba6fb04f7ac71eb63f
#
_cell.length_a   1.000
_cell.length_b   1.000
_cell.length_c   1.000
_cell.angle_alpha   90.00
_cell.angle_beta   90.00
_cell.angle_gamma   90.00
#
_symmetry.space_group_name_H-M   'P 1'
#
loop_
_entity.id
_entity.type
_entity.pdbx_description
1 polymer ?
#
loop_
_entity_poly.entity_id
_entity_poly.type
_entity_poly.pdbx_seq_one_letter_code
_entity_poly.pdbx_strand_id
1 'polypeptide(L)'
;MTGVIAAIRPDEWNFPLLVHVLGAMILVGAVLTAVVAQLSADATAVPDRMRSVAFRTLLFVGIPSWFAMAAGAQWIYDKEFGDADEDPAWIGIGFITRELGGLLLLIATICAGIASRKNKSGLAKASAILAAIALIAWVVAIWAMGAKPD
;
A
#
# COMPACT_ATOMS: atom_id res chain seq x y z
N MET A 1 31.86 -5.00 25.71
CA MET A 1 31.09 -5.81 24.73
C MET A 1 29.77 -5.14 24.26
N THR A 2 29.56 -3.87 24.50
CA THR A 2 28.35 -3.11 24.14
C THR A 2 28.41 -2.44 22.76
N GLY A 3 29.54 -2.54 22.04
CA GLY A 3 29.74 -1.80 20.78
C GLY A 3 29.29 -2.50 19.49
N VAL A 4 28.99 -3.81 19.53
CA VAL A 4 28.76 -4.58 18.29
C VAL A 4 27.30 -4.55 17.83
N ILE A 5 26.35 -4.35 18.77
CA ILE A 5 24.92 -4.34 18.42
C ILE A 5 24.44 -2.94 17.93
N ALA A 6 25.15 -1.86 18.34
CA ALA A 6 24.86 -0.50 17.90
C ALA A 6 25.27 -0.19 16.45
N ALA A 7 26.05 -1.08 15.80
CA ALA A 7 26.57 -0.88 14.45
C ALA A 7 25.67 -1.37 13.32
N ILE A 8 24.49 -1.96 13.62
CA ILE A 8 23.65 -2.58 12.59
C ILE A 8 22.84 -1.53 11.84
N ARG A 9 22.60 -0.34 12.45
CA ARG A 9 21.79 0.70 11.81
C ARG A 9 21.90 2.05 12.54
N PRO A 10 22.03 3.17 11.83
CA PRO A 10 21.97 4.50 12.42
C PRO A 10 20.60 4.76 13.08
N ASP A 11 20.58 5.34 14.28
CA ASP A 11 19.35 5.63 15.02
C ASP A 11 18.40 6.58 14.27
N GLU A 12 18.93 7.45 13.44
CA GLU A 12 18.19 8.40 12.62
C GLU A 12 17.30 7.75 11.55
N TRP A 13 17.51 6.46 11.25
CA TRP A 13 16.70 5.70 10.29
C TRP A 13 15.48 5.03 10.96
N ASN A 14 15.45 4.96 12.28
CA ASN A 14 14.42 4.24 13.01
C ASN A 14 13.04 4.87 12.79
N PHE A 15 12.94 6.19 12.81
CA PHE A 15 11.67 6.87 12.63
C PHE A 15 11.12 6.78 11.20
N PRO A 16 11.91 7.07 10.13
CA PRO A 16 11.46 6.85 8.74
C PRO A 16 11.02 5.42 8.46
N LEU A 17 11.76 4.43 8.98
CA LEU A 17 11.37 3.03 8.84
C LEU A 17 10.08 2.71 9.57
N LEU A 18 9.90 3.21 10.79
CA LEU A 18 8.64 3.05 11.52
C LEU A 18 7.46 3.58 10.69
N VAL A 19 7.58 4.78 10.14
CA VAL A 19 6.54 5.39 9.29
C VAL A 19 6.27 4.53 8.06
N HIS A 20 7.33 4.05 7.39
CA HIS A 20 7.22 3.19 6.22
C HIS A 20 6.50 1.87 6.54
N VAL A 21 7.00 1.15 7.53
CA VAL A 21 6.47 -0.18 7.89
C VAL A 21 5.05 -0.09 8.44
N LEU A 22 4.79 0.85 9.35
CA LEU A 22 3.46 1.05 9.93
C LEU A 22 2.46 1.47 8.85
N GLY A 23 2.84 2.40 7.95
CA GLY A 23 2.03 2.80 6.81
C GLY A 23 1.70 1.61 5.90
N ALA A 24 2.69 0.76 5.59
CA ALA A 24 2.49 -0.43 4.78
C ALA A 24 1.55 -1.45 5.45
N MET A 25 1.70 -1.71 6.74
CA MET A 25 0.84 -2.65 7.48
C MET A 25 -0.62 -2.17 7.50
N ILE A 26 -0.86 -0.89 7.80
CA ILE A 26 -2.21 -0.31 7.82
C ILE A 26 -2.80 -0.31 6.41
N LEU A 27 -2.00 0.04 5.39
CA LEU A 27 -2.41 0.02 3.98
C LEU A 27 -2.90 -1.36 3.55
N VAL A 28 -2.11 -2.41 3.79
CA VAL A 28 -2.47 -3.79 3.43
C VAL A 28 -3.76 -4.20 4.13
N GLY A 29 -3.88 -3.93 5.44
CA GLY A 29 -5.10 -4.23 6.20
C GLY A 29 -6.33 -3.50 5.68
N ALA A 30 -6.21 -2.22 5.36
CA ALA A 30 -7.30 -1.40 4.82
C ALA A 30 -7.75 -1.90 3.44
N VAL A 31 -6.80 -2.18 2.53
CA VAL A 31 -7.11 -2.63 1.18
C VAL A 31 -7.72 -4.02 1.20
N LEU A 32 -7.18 -4.95 1.99
CA LEU A 32 -7.75 -6.28 2.15
C LEU A 32 -9.19 -6.21 2.70
N THR A 33 -9.42 -5.40 3.72
CA THR A 33 -10.76 -5.16 4.28
C THR A 33 -11.73 -4.65 3.22
N ALA A 34 -11.31 -3.69 2.40
CA ALA A 34 -12.13 -3.14 1.34
C ALA A 34 -12.44 -4.17 0.24
N VAL A 35 -11.46 -4.99 -0.15
CA VAL A 35 -11.64 -6.08 -1.13
C VAL A 35 -12.68 -7.07 -0.62
N VAL A 36 -12.53 -7.56 0.61
CA VAL A 36 -13.48 -8.52 1.22
C VAL A 36 -14.87 -7.90 1.32
N ALA A 37 -14.99 -6.65 1.81
CA ALA A 37 -16.27 -5.97 1.94
C ALA A 37 -16.99 -5.80 0.59
N GLN A 38 -16.27 -5.51 -0.50
CA GLN A 38 -16.86 -5.36 -1.82
C GLN A 38 -17.27 -6.69 -2.45
N LEU A 39 -16.44 -7.73 -2.32
CA LEU A 39 -16.74 -9.05 -2.88
C LEU A 39 -17.89 -9.73 -2.15
N SER A 40 -18.02 -9.52 -0.85
CA SER A 40 -19.09 -10.10 -0.04
C SER A 40 -20.38 -9.26 -0.03
N ALA A 41 -20.37 -8.04 -0.56
CA ALA A 41 -21.51 -7.13 -0.48
C ALA A 41 -22.81 -7.75 -1.01
N ASP A 42 -22.75 -8.36 -2.20
CA ASP A 42 -23.93 -8.94 -2.84
C ASP A 42 -24.48 -10.20 -2.11
N ALA A 43 -23.69 -10.80 -1.23
CA ALA A 43 -24.07 -11.97 -0.43
C ALA A 43 -24.64 -11.58 0.96
N THR A 44 -24.70 -10.30 1.29
CA THR A 44 -25.18 -9.81 2.59
C THR A 44 -26.56 -9.17 2.50
N ALA A 45 -27.24 -9.07 3.64
CA ALA A 45 -28.54 -8.36 3.74
C ALA A 45 -28.39 -6.82 3.63
N VAL A 46 -27.16 -6.30 3.68
CA VAL A 46 -26.85 -4.86 3.73
C VAL A 46 -25.76 -4.45 2.72
N PRO A 47 -25.93 -4.70 1.42
CA PRO A 47 -24.90 -4.50 0.40
C PRO A 47 -24.42 -3.05 0.33
N ASP A 48 -25.29 -2.08 0.47
CA ASP A 48 -24.95 -0.66 0.41
C ASP A 48 -24.04 -0.23 1.56
N ARG A 49 -24.28 -0.79 2.75
CA ARG A 49 -23.43 -0.54 3.90
C ARG A 49 -22.02 -1.11 3.68
N MET A 50 -21.92 -2.31 3.14
CA MET A 50 -20.62 -2.94 2.84
C MET A 50 -19.83 -2.14 1.80
N ARG A 51 -20.48 -1.69 0.72
CA ARG A 51 -19.86 -0.83 -0.30
C ARG A 51 -19.41 0.52 0.29
N SER A 52 -20.22 1.11 1.17
CA SER A 52 -19.88 2.36 1.86
C SER A 52 -18.70 2.20 2.81
N VAL A 53 -18.63 1.10 3.56
CA VAL A 53 -17.47 0.76 4.42
C VAL A 53 -16.22 0.61 3.56
N ALA A 54 -16.27 -0.17 2.48
CA ALA A 54 -15.13 -0.35 1.58
C ALA A 54 -14.61 0.99 1.04
N PHE A 55 -15.50 1.85 0.54
CA PHE A 55 -15.12 3.19 0.04
C PHE A 55 -14.46 4.04 1.12
N ARG A 56 -15.07 4.12 2.31
CA ARG A 56 -14.52 4.92 3.41
C ARG A 56 -13.19 4.38 3.90
N THR A 57 -13.03 3.07 3.96
CA THR A 57 -11.76 2.43 4.33
C THR A 57 -10.66 2.76 3.33
N LEU A 58 -10.93 2.66 2.01
CA LEU A 58 -9.94 3.05 1.00
C LEU A 58 -9.61 4.54 1.08
N LEU A 59 -10.61 5.42 1.21
CA LEU A 59 -10.42 6.86 1.17
C LEU A 59 -9.72 7.39 2.43
N PHE A 60 -10.16 6.99 3.62
CA PHE A 60 -9.72 7.60 4.88
C PHE A 60 -8.60 6.81 5.58
N VAL A 61 -8.37 5.57 5.19
CA VAL A 61 -7.31 4.74 5.75
C VAL A 61 -6.31 4.35 4.66
N GLY A 62 -6.75 3.77 3.56
CA GLY A 62 -5.89 3.30 2.47
C GLY A 62 -5.03 4.40 1.86
N ILE A 63 -5.66 5.49 1.37
CA ILE A 63 -4.93 6.60 0.74
C ILE A 63 -3.93 7.26 1.69
N PRO A 64 -4.31 7.68 2.92
CA PRO A 64 -3.34 8.27 3.86
C PRO A 64 -2.20 7.33 4.23
N SER A 65 -2.48 6.03 4.40
CA SER A 65 -1.45 5.04 4.72
C SER A 65 -0.48 4.81 3.56
N TRP A 66 -0.97 4.86 2.31
CA TRP A 66 -0.09 4.83 1.14
C TRP A 66 0.87 6.03 1.13
N PHE A 67 0.38 7.23 1.40
CA PHE A 67 1.22 8.42 1.51
C PHE A 67 2.25 8.30 2.64
N ALA A 68 1.87 7.81 3.81
CA ALA A 68 2.78 7.60 4.93
C ALA A 68 3.87 6.59 4.57
N MET A 69 3.48 5.45 3.98
CA MET A 69 4.42 4.42 3.51
C MET A 69 5.37 5.00 2.46
N ALA A 70 4.86 5.73 1.46
CA ALA A 70 5.64 6.29 0.37
C ALA A 70 6.63 7.37 0.87
N ALA A 71 6.19 8.26 1.78
CA ALA A 71 7.03 9.27 2.39
C ALA A 71 8.15 8.64 3.22
N GLY A 72 7.84 7.61 4.03
CA GLY A 72 8.85 6.87 4.78
C GLY A 72 9.87 6.17 3.89
N ALA A 73 9.40 5.55 2.77
CA ALA A 73 10.26 4.92 1.79
C ALA A 73 11.21 5.93 1.13
N GLN A 74 10.67 7.08 0.68
CA GLN A 74 11.48 8.14 0.07
C GLN A 74 12.54 8.67 1.05
N TRP A 75 12.14 8.90 2.29
CA TRP A 75 13.05 9.39 3.32
C TRP A 75 14.21 8.42 3.60
N ILE A 76 13.94 7.09 3.63
CA ILE A 76 14.99 6.08 3.77
C ILE A 76 15.88 6.09 2.54
N TYR A 77 15.30 6.14 1.33
CA TYR A 77 16.03 6.16 0.08
C TYR A 77 17.02 7.35 0.01
N ASP A 78 16.56 8.55 0.33
CA ASP A 78 17.39 9.75 0.30
C ASP A 78 18.57 9.67 1.27
N LYS A 79 18.40 8.97 2.40
CA LYS A 79 19.47 8.77 3.40
C LYS A 79 20.44 7.66 3.03
N GLU A 80 19.99 6.62 2.36
CA GLU A 80 20.78 5.42 2.05
C GLU A 80 21.47 5.52 0.69
N PHE A 81 20.79 6.12 -0.30
CA PHE A 81 21.19 6.10 -1.71
C PHE A 81 21.27 7.48 -2.34
N GLY A 82 21.02 8.57 -1.59
CA GLY A 82 21.00 9.94 -2.15
C GLY A 82 22.27 10.38 -2.85
N ASP A 83 23.42 9.80 -2.50
CA ASP A 83 24.74 10.06 -3.10
C ASP A 83 25.24 8.89 -3.98
N ALA A 84 24.39 7.89 -4.29
CA ALA A 84 24.79 6.75 -5.11
C ALA A 84 24.77 7.10 -6.60
N ASP A 85 25.79 6.67 -7.34
CA ASP A 85 25.89 6.88 -8.79
C ASP A 85 24.91 5.99 -9.58
N GLU A 86 24.55 4.81 -9.05
CA GLU A 86 23.63 3.86 -9.67
C GLU A 86 22.74 3.19 -8.62
N ASP A 87 21.46 3.06 -8.96
CA ASP A 87 20.49 2.35 -8.12
C ASP A 87 20.47 0.85 -8.42
N PRO A 88 20.50 -0.02 -7.40
CA PRO A 88 20.26 -1.45 -7.59
C PRO A 88 18.87 -1.73 -8.20
N ALA A 89 18.76 -2.77 -9.03
CA ALA A 89 17.52 -3.09 -9.76
C ALA A 89 16.30 -3.28 -8.83
N TRP A 90 16.48 -3.84 -7.62
CA TRP A 90 15.41 -4.04 -6.66
C TRP A 90 14.79 -2.74 -6.15
N ILE A 91 15.54 -1.63 -6.12
CA ILE A 91 15.03 -0.30 -5.79
C ILE A 91 14.06 0.15 -6.89
N GLY A 92 14.44 0.00 -8.16
CA GLY A 92 13.56 0.32 -9.29
C GLY A 92 12.25 -0.46 -9.26
N ILE A 93 12.31 -1.76 -8.95
CA ILE A 93 11.11 -2.60 -8.77
C ILE A 93 10.23 -2.04 -7.63
N GLY A 94 10.83 -1.65 -6.50
CA GLY A 94 10.13 -1.06 -5.37
C GLY A 94 9.41 0.24 -5.74
N PHE A 95 10.06 1.15 -6.46
CA PHE A 95 9.47 2.41 -6.91
C PHE A 95 8.32 2.19 -7.90
N ILE A 96 8.54 1.37 -8.94
CA ILE A 96 7.52 1.09 -9.96
C ILE A 96 6.27 0.46 -9.32
N THR A 97 6.44 -0.53 -8.45
CA THR A 97 5.31 -1.19 -7.80
C THR A 97 4.60 -0.28 -6.80
N ARG A 98 5.32 0.62 -6.13
CA ARG A 98 4.74 1.65 -5.27
C ARG A 98 3.83 2.59 -6.06
N GLU A 99 4.34 3.17 -7.13
CA GLU A 99 3.59 4.15 -7.94
C GLU A 99 2.41 3.50 -8.66
N LEU A 100 2.64 2.36 -9.30
CA LEU A 100 1.57 1.61 -9.96
C LEU A 100 0.49 1.18 -8.97
N GLY A 101 0.89 0.65 -7.81
CA GLY A 101 -0.04 0.28 -6.74
C GLY A 101 -0.83 1.47 -6.21
N GLY A 102 -0.20 2.63 -6.06
CA GLY A 102 -0.86 3.89 -5.66
C GLY A 102 -1.89 4.36 -6.69
N LEU A 103 -1.55 4.31 -7.97
CA LEU A 103 -2.47 4.64 -9.07
C LEU A 103 -3.68 3.69 -9.07
N LEU A 104 -3.45 2.38 -8.95
CA LEU A 104 -4.51 1.39 -8.87
C LEU A 104 -5.41 1.60 -7.64
N LEU A 105 -4.81 1.93 -6.49
CA LEU A 105 -5.55 2.27 -5.28
C LEU A 105 -6.46 3.49 -5.47
N LEU A 106 -5.96 4.53 -6.14
CA LEU A 106 -6.74 5.74 -6.43
C LEU A 106 -7.94 5.40 -7.33
N ILE A 107 -7.72 4.67 -8.42
CA ILE A 107 -8.79 4.27 -9.35
C ILE A 107 -9.79 3.34 -8.63
N ALA A 108 -9.30 2.39 -7.81
CA ALA A 108 -10.15 1.52 -7.01
C ALA A 108 -11.03 2.33 -6.04
N THR A 109 -10.46 3.36 -5.41
CA THR A 109 -11.20 4.24 -4.48
C THR A 109 -12.29 5.02 -5.22
N ILE A 110 -12.02 5.55 -6.42
CA ILE A 110 -13.01 6.24 -7.25
C ILE A 110 -14.14 5.27 -7.64
N CYS A 111 -13.80 4.07 -8.11
CA CYS A 111 -14.79 3.04 -8.44
C CYS A 111 -15.66 2.66 -7.24
N ALA A 112 -15.05 2.50 -6.05
CA ALA A 112 -15.75 2.24 -4.80
C ALA A 112 -16.72 3.37 -4.43
N GLY A 113 -16.30 4.62 -4.58
CA GLY A 113 -17.12 5.80 -4.32
C GLY A 113 -18.34 5.89 -5.24
N ILE A 114 -18.17 5.60 -6.53
CA ILE A 114 -19.29 5.56 -7.48
C ILE A 114 -20.21 4.37 -7.19
N ALA A 115 -19.63 3.20 -6.88
CA ALA A 115 -20.38 2.00 -6.54
C ALA A 115 -21.26 2.19 -5.30
N SER A 116 -20.72 2.83 -4.26
CA SER A 116 -21.44 3.09 -3.00
C SER A 116 -22.58 4.11 -3.16
N ARG A 117 -22.44 5.10 -4.07
CA ARG A 117 -23.44 6.13 -4.30
C ARG A 117 -24.55 5.72 -5.28
N LYS A 118 -24.19 4.90 -6.28
CA LYS A 118 -25.09 4.52 -7.38
C LYS A 118 -25.54 3.06 -7.31
N ASN A 119 -25.21 2.35 -6.24
CA ASN A 119 -25.51 0.95 -6.00
C ASN A 119 -25.15 0.03 -7.19
N LYS A 120 -23.94 0.23 -7.78
CA LYS A 120 -23.46 -0.51 -8.95
C LYS A 120 -22.52 -1.64 -8.54
N SER A 121 -23.01 -2.88 -8.54
CA SER A 121 -22.22 -4.07 -8.20
C SER A 121 -21.03 -4.29 -9.13
N GLY A 122 -21.16 -4.00 -10.43
CA GLY A 122 -20.05 -4.09 -11.38
C GLY A 122 -18.85 -3.20 -11.03
N LEU A 123 -19.11 -1.95 -10.58
CA LEU A 123 -18.04 -1.04 -10.14
C LEU A 123 -17.44 -1.46 -8.80
N ALA A 124 -18.23 -2.07 -7.89
CA ALA A 124 -17.71 -2.64 -6.66
C ALA A 124 -16.74 -3.78 -6.96
N LYS A 125 -17.09 -4.69 -7.88
CA LYS A 125 -16.19 -5.77 -8.33
C LYS A 125 -14.93 -5.24 -9.02
N ALA A 126 -15.06 -4.25 -9.90
CA ALA A 126 -13.92 -3.61 -10.55
C ALA A 126 -12.97 -2.98 -9.52
N SER A 127 -13.50 -2.26 -8.53
CA SER A 127 -12.70 -1.73 -7.42
C SER A 127 -11.99 -2.81 -6.64
N ALA A 128 -12.66 -3.92 -6.31
CA ALA A 128 -12.06 -5.05 -5.60
C ALA A 128 -10.92 -5.68 -6.40
N ILE A 129 -11.09 -5.86 -7.71
CA ILE A 129 -10.06 -6.42 -8.60
C ILE A 129 -8.85 -5.49 -8.67
N LEU A 130 -9.04 -4.18 -8.89
CA LEU A 130 -7.96 -3.21 -8.94
C LEU A 130 -7.18 -3.14 -7.62
N ALA A 131 -7.90 -3.15 -6.50
CA ALA A 131 -7.32 -3.18 -5.17
C ALA A 131 -6.52 -4.48 -4.91
N ALA A 132 -7.01 -5.63 -5.38
CA ALA A 132 -6.30 -6.91 -5.27
C ALA A 132 -5.03 -6.91 -6.13
N ILE A 133 -5.06 -6.34 -7.33
CA ILE A 133 -3.87 -6.20 -8.19
C ILE A 133 -2.83 -5.30 -7.51
N ALA A 134 -3.25 -4.19 -6.88
CA ALA A 134 -2.37 -3.33 -6.10
C ALA A 134 -1.71 -4.10 -4.94
N LEU A 135 -2.45 -4.94 -4.21
CA LEU A 135 -1.89 -5.80 -3.16
C LEU A 135 -0.82 -6.74 -3.71
N ILE A 136 -1.07 -7.38 -4.87
CA ILE A 136 -0.09 -8.26 -5.51
C ILE A 136 1.18 -7.47 -5.88
N ALA A 137 1.05 -6.27 -6.44
CA ALA A 137 2.18 -5.41 -6.76
C ALA A 137 3.02 -5.09 -5.51
N TRP A 138 2.39 -4.79 -4.37
CA TRP A 138 3.11 -4.53 -3.12
C TRP A 138 3.75 -5.79 -2.52
N VAL A 139 3.16 -6.98 -2.69
CA VAL A 139 3.82 -8.26 -2.32
C VAL A 139 5.08 -8.46 -3.16
N VAL A 140 5.04 -8.15 -4.46
CA VAL A 140 6.23 -8.17 -5.33
C VAL A 140 7.29 -7.18 -4.82
N ALA A 141 6.90 -5.97 -4.42
CA ALA A 141 7.82 -4.99 -3.83
C ALA A 141 8.49 -5.51 -2.53
N ILE A 142 7.71 -6.13 -1.65
CA ILE A 142 8.22 -6.75 -0.41
C ILE A 142 9.23 -7.86 -0.74
N TRP A 143 8.89 -8.70 -1.71
CA TRP A 143 9.80 -9.75 -2.16
C TRP A 143 11.10 -9.18 -2.75
N ALA A 144 11.02 -8.19 -3.63
CA ALA A 144 12.18 -7.56 -4.24
C ALA A 144 13.11 -6.93 -3.19
N MET A 145 12.55 -6.22 -2.20
CA MET A 145 13.32 -5.63 -1.11
C MET A 145 13.93 -6.66 -0.16
N GLY A 146 13.29 -7.82 0.01
CA GLY A 146 13.82 -8.92 0.84
C GLY A 146 14.86 -9.77 0.12
N ALA A 147 14.63 -10.10 -1.14
CA ALA A 147 15.49 -10.95 -1.95
C ALA A 147 16.66 -10.20 -2.60
N LYS A 148 16.50 -8.87 -2.79
CA LYS A 148 17.48 -7.97 -3.43
C LYS A 148 18.03 -8.56 -4.74
N PRO A 149 17.17 -8.90 -5.72
CA PRO A 149 17.62 -9.44 -6.99
C PRO A 149 18.51 -8.43 -7.72
N ASP A 150 19.59 -8.96 -8.36
CA ASP A 150 20.52 -8.17 -9.18
C ASP A 150 19.85 -7.68 -10.48
#